data_364299565bcf4ef9665b0bec96ce040d
#
_entry.id   364299565bcf4ef9665b0bec96ce040d
#
_cell.length_a   1.000
_cell.length_b   1.000
_cell.length_c   1.000
_cell.angle_alpha   90.00
_cell.angle_beta   90.00
_cell.angle_gamma   90.00
#
_symmetry.space_group_name_H-M   'P 1'
#
loop_
_entity.id
_entity.type
_entity.pdbx_description
1 polymer ?
#
loop_
_entity_poly.entity_id
_entity_poly.type
_entity_poly.pdbx_seq_one_letter_code
_entity_poly.pdbx_strand_id
1 'polypeptide(L)'
;GPNIKDWPSMSPLTDNILLRVCSKIMDPVTTTDELIPSGETSSYRSNPLGLAEFTLSRRDPAYVGRTKEVDKLEKARTGEGWEAEISLDPALGEVFDRIRGIAGSEGIEPADVEIGSLVYAVKPGDGSAREQAASCQRVIGGLANICREYATKRYRSNVINWGMIPFQMEAEPDFE
;
A
#
# COMPACT_ATOMS: atom_id res chain seq x y z
N GLY A 1 13.94 -24.59 -5.81
CA GLY A 1 14.46 -25.00 -4.50
C GLY A 1 13.44 -24.78 -3.40
N PRO A 2 13.63 -25.29 -2.19
CA PRO A 2 12.61 -25.21 -1.11
C PRO A 2 12.29 -23.78 -0.66
N ASN A 3 13.14 -22.82 -0.98
CA ASN A 3 12.96 -21.39 -0.61
C ASN A 3 12.29 -20.57 -1.71
N ILE A 4 11.97 -21.17 -2.86
CA ILE A 4 11.22 -20.50 -3.93
C ILE A 4 9.74 -20.54 -3.56
N LYS A 5 9.12 -19.36 -3.52
CA LYS A 5 7.67 -19.20 -3.29
C LYS A 5 7.07 -18.54 -4.51
N ASP A 6 5.87 -18.99 -4.86
CA ASP A 6 5.10 -18.33 -5.90
C ASP A 6 4.72 -16.90 -5.49
N TRP A 7 4.67 -16.02 -6.47
CA TRP A 7 4.17 -14.67 -6.24
C TRP A 7 2.67 -14.74 -5.94
N PRO A 8 2.18 -13.92 -4.99
CA PRO A 8 0.76 -13.82 -4.77
C PRO A 8 0.04 -13.41 -6.06
N SER A 9 -1.12 -13.99 -6.31
CA SER A 9 -1.96 -13.56 -7.43
C SER A 9 -2.38 -12.10 -7.22
N MET A 10 -2.32 -11.30 -8.29
CA MET A 10 -2.75 -9.92 -8.26
C MET A 10 -4.01 -9.78 -9.10
N SER A 11 -5.07 -9.26 -8.49
CA SER A 11 -6.29 -8.90 -9.19
C SER A 11 -6.16 -7.50 -9.82
N PRO A 12 -6.88 -7.21 -10.91
CA PRO A 12 -7.03 -5.85 -11.40
C PRO A 12 -7.62 -4.94 -10.32
N LEU A 13 -7.27 -3.65 -10.37
CA LEU A 13 -7.90 -2.65 -9.51
C LEU A 13 -9.40 -2.56 -9.80
N THR A 14 -10.20 -2.34 -8.77
CA THR A 14 -11.64 -2.13 -8.87
C THR A 14 -11.97 -0.65 -9.12
N ASP A 15 -13.24 -0.36 -9.44
CA ASP A 15 -13.67 1.02 -9.72
C ASP A 15 -13.68 1.90 -8.46
N ASN A 16 -13.88 1.29 -7.28
CA ASN A 16 -13.91 1.99 -6.00
C ASN A 16 -12.80 1.46 -5.09
N ILE A 17 -11.94 2.35 -4.62
CA ILE A 17 -10.80 1.98 -3.79
C ILE A 17 -10.74 2.89 -2.58
N LEU A 18 -10.69 2.30 -1.39
CA LEU A 18 -10.44 2.98 -0.13
C LEU A 18 -8.97 2.79 0.26
N LEU A 19 -8.25 3.88 0.39
CA LEU A 19 -6.83 3.86 0.70
C LEU A 19 -6.58 4.37 2.13
N ARG A 20 -5.88 3.56 2.93
CA ARG A 20 -5.38 3.97 4.24
C ARG A 20 -3.92 4.38 4.14
N VAL A 21 -3.59 5.58 4.64
CA VAL A 21 -2.19 6.02 4.78
C VAL A 21 -1.53 5.18 5.86
N CYS A 22 -0.61 4.29 5.47
CA CYS A 22 0.09 3.40 6.40
C CYS A 22 1.51 3.88 6.72
N SER A 23 2.08 4.76 5.91
CA SER A 23 3.31 5.49 6.24
C SER A 23 3.29 6.88 5.63
N LYS A 24 3.84 7.83 6.38
CA LYS A 24 3.98 9.24 6.00
C LYS A 24 5.42 9.66 6.20
N ILE A 25 6.15 9.84 5.10
CA ILE A 25 7.57 10.16 5.11
C ILE A 25 7.76 11.60 4.62
N MET A 26 8.12 12.49 5.54
CA MET A 26 8.23 13.93 5.29
C MET A 26 9.64 14.37 4.89
N ASP A 27 10.60 13.46 4.80
CA ASP A 27 11.94 13.79 4.35
C ASP A 27 11.95 14.24 2.89
N PRO A 28 12.84 15.18 2.53
CA PRO A 28 12.87 15.73 1.18
C PRO A 28 13.04 14.69 0.07
N VAL A 29 13.77 13.60 0.35
CA VAL A 29 13.97 12.46 -0.57
C VAL A 29 13.91 11.17 0.23
N THR A 30 13.22 10.16 -0.30
CA THR A 30 13.21 8.79 0.25
C THR A 30 13.87 7.85 -0.76
N THR A 31 14.97 7.22 -0.34
CA THR A 31 15.71 6.31 -1.20
C THR A 31 15.04 4.94 -1.31
N THR A 32 15.39 4.19 -2.34
CA THR A 32 14.95 2.80 -2.48
C THR A 32 15.50 1.90 -1.37
N ASP A 33 16.67 2.22 -0.80
CA ASP A 33 17.23 1.49 0.34
C ASP A 33 16.47 1.75 1.65
N GLU A 34 15.85 2.93 1.79
CA GLU A 34 14.92 3.20 2.89
C GLU A 34 13.58 2.49 2.69
N LEU A 35 13.10 2.42 1.45
CA LEU A 35 11.87 1.70 1.13
C LEU A 35 12.04 0.20 1.31
N ILE A 36 13.17 -0.35 0.87
CA ILE A 36 13.52 -1.77 1.05
C ILE A 36 15.03 -1.94 1.24
N PRO A 37 15.52 -2.22 2.45
CA PRO A 37 16.94 -2.32 2.75
C PRO A 37 17.59 -3.48 2.00
N SER A 38 18.44 -3.19 1.01
CA SER A 38 19.04 -4.19 0.14
C SER A 38 20.05 -5.11 0.84
N GLY A 39 20.74 -4.61 1.87
CA GLY A 39 21.74 -5.37 2.62
C GLY A 39 21.16 -6.50 3.45
N GLU A 40 19.96 -6.30 4.02
CA GLU A 40 19.29 -7.28 4.89
C GLU A 40 18.44 -8.28 4.10
N THR A 41 18.12 -7.97 2.85
CA THR A 41 17.11 -8.68 2.06
C THR A 41 17.68 -9.67 1.06
N SER A 42 18.99 -9.77 0.95
CA SER A 42 19.64 -10.63 -0.05
C SER A 42 19.21 -12.10 0.02
N SER A 43 18.97 -12.62 1.22
CA SER A 43 18.52 -14.00 1.47
C SER A 43 17.05 -14.25 1.10
N TYR A 44 16.26 -13.20 0.91
CA TYR A 44 14.82 -13.30 0.70
C TYR A 44 14.37 -13.02 -0.74
N ARG A 45 15.30 -12.82 -1.67
CA ARG A 45 15.00 -12.45 -3.07
C ARG A 45 14.04 -13.42 -3.78
N SER A 46 14.03 -14.68 -3.39
CA SER A 46 13.13 -15.70 -3.95
C SER A 46 11.89 -15.95 -3.10
N ASN A 47 11.66 -15.12 -2.10
CA ASN A 47 10.48 -15.18 -1.22
C ASN A 47 9.87 -13.79 -1.08
N PRO A 48 8.92 -13.43 -1.96
CA PRO A 48 8.36 -12.07 -1.99
C PRO A 48 7.68 -11.65 -0.69
N LEU A 49 6.99 -12.56 -0.01
CA LEU A 49 6.37 -12.28 1.28
C LEU A 49 7.41 -12.04 2.37
N GLY A 50 8.43 -12.90 2.43
CA GLY A 50 9.54 -12.73 3.37
C GLY A 50 10.33 -11.44 3.11
N LEU A 51 10.54 -11.09 1.85
CA LEU A 51 11.17 -9.84 1.45
C LEU A 51 10.34 -8.63 1.90
N ALA A 52 9.04 -8.67 1.71
CA ALA A 52 8.13 -7.59 2.02
C ALA A 52 8.06 -7.24 3.52
N GLU A 53 8.41 -8.18 4.41
CA GLU A 53 8.52 -7.93 5.86
C GLU A 53 9.58 -6.86 6.21
N PHE A 54 10.53 -6.59 5.32
CA PHE A 54 11.55 -5.56 5.52
C PHE A 54 11.17 -4.20 4.92
N THR A 55 9.99 -4.07 4.32
CA THR A 55 9.53 -2.80 3.74
C THR A 55 9.52 -1.71 4.80
N LEU A 56 10.24 -0.63 4.55
CA LEU A 56 10.41 0.50 5.47
C LEU A 56 10.96 0.14 6.86
N SER A 57 11.57 -1.04 7.03
CA SER A 57 11.99 -1.54 8.34
C SER A 57 12.92 -0.61 9.10
N ARG A 58 13.76 0.15 8.40
CA ARG A 58 14.66 1.14 9.00
C ARG A 58 14.03 2.51 9.17
N ARG A 59 13.02 2.85 8.36
CA ARG A 59 12.43 4.18 8.31
C ARG A 59 11.16 4.29 9.14
N ASP A 60 10.30 3.31 9.02
CA ASP A 60 9.02 3.22 9.71
C ASP A 60 8.71 1.75 10.04
N PRO A 61 9.34 1.21 11.10
CA PRO A 61 9.23 -0.22 11.43
C PRO A 61 7.80 -0.72 11.67
N ALA A 62 6.88 0.17 12.03
CA ALA A 62 5.47 -0.17 12.24
C ALA A 62 4.64 -0.24 10.95
N TYR A 63 5.20 0.19 9.80
CA TYR A 63 4.50 0.19 8.52
C TYR A 63 3.95 -1.17 8.14
N VAL A 64 4.77 -2.21 8.19
CA VAL A 64 4.37 -3.58 7.83
C VAL A 64 3.20 -4.07 8.67
N GLY A 65 3.22 -3.80 9.98
CA GLY A 65 2.10 -4.12 10.87
C GLY A 65 0.81 -3.42 10.45
N ARG A 66 0.86 -2.12 10.18
CA ARG A 66 -0.31 -1.34 9.74
C ARG A 66 -0.86 -1.81 8.39
N THR A 67 0.01 -2.13 7.43
CA THR A 67 -0.45 -2.65 6.13
C THR A 67 -1.09 -4.01 6.23
N LYS A 68 -0.57 -4.88 7.10
CA LYS A 68 -1.16 -6.20 7.35
C LYS A 68 -2.55 -6.12 7.95
N GLU A 69 -2.82 -5.15 8.83
CA GLU A 69 -4.16 -4.89 9.35
C GLU A 69 -5.12 -4.50 8.22
N VAL A 70 -4.69 -3.63 7.29
CA VAL A 70 -5.47 -3.24 6.12
C VAL A 70 -5.70 -4.42 5.18
N ASP A 71 -4.67 -5.20 4.89
CA ASP A 71 -4.77 -6.40 4.04
C ASP A 71 -5.70 -7.45 4.64
N LYS A 72 -5.73 -7.59 5.97
CA LYS A 72 -6.69 -8.44 6.67
C LYS A 72 -8.13 -7.99 6.45
N LEU A 73 -8.40 -6.68 6.47
CA LEU A 73 -9.71 -6.14 6.17
C LEU A 73 -10.13 -6.42 4.73
N GLU A 74 -9.22 -6.28 3.77
CA GLU A 74 -9.49 -6.60 2.36
C GLU A 74 -9.75 -8.08 2.14
N LYS A 75 -9.01 -8.96 2.81
CA LYS A 75 -9.26 -10.41 2.76
C LYS A 75 -10.59 -10.79 3.38
N ALA A 76 -10.98 -10.14 4.48
CA ALA A 76 -12.30 -10.34 5.08
C ALA A 76 -13.43 -9.89 4.14
N ARG A 77 -13.25 -8.74 3.46
CA ARG A 77 -14.22 -8.19 2.50
C ARG A 77 -14.57 -9.17 1.37
N THR A 78 -13.63 -9.96 0.93
CA THR A 78 -13.83 -10.97 -0.13
C THR A 78 -14.35 -12.30 0.39
N GLY A 79 -14.50 -12.46 1.71
CA GLY A 79 -14.98 -13.65 2.39
C GLY A 79 -16.36 -13.48 3.02
N GLU A 80 -16.83 -14.54 3.67
CA GLU A 80 -18.03 -14.49 4.51
C GLU A 80 -17.73 -13.77 5.83
N GLY A 81 -18.65 -12.96 6.33
CA GLY A 81 -18.54 -12.30 7.64
C GLY A 81 -18.02 -10.86 7.61
N TRP A 82 -17.99 -10.24 6.45
CA TRP A 82 -17.56 -8.86 6.28
C TRP A 82 -18.24 -7.87 7.21
N GLU A 83 -19.56 -8.00 7.39
CA GLU A 83 -20.34 -7.14 8.28
C GLU A 83 -19.85 -7.24 9.74
N ALA A 84 -19.40 -8.42 10.15
CA ALA A 84 -18.84 -8.60 11.50
C ALA A 84 -17.49 -7.90 11.67
N GLU A 85 -16.64 -7.90 10.66
CA GLU A 85 -15.35 -7.19 10.70
C GLU A 85 -15.54 -5.67 10.73
N ILE A 86 -16.50 -5.10 10.00
CA ILE A 86 -16.85 -3.67 10.07
C ILE A 86 -17.37 -3.31 11.48
N SER A 87 -18.18 -4.17 12.08
CA SER A 87 -18.70 -3.92 13.42
C SER A 87 -17.63 -3.95 14.52
N LEU A 88 -16.50 -4.62 14.24
CA LEU A 88 -15.33 -4.65 15.13
C LEU A 88 -14.41 -3.43 14.97
N ASP A 89 -14.51 -2.71 13.84
CA ASP A 89 -13.77 -1.47 13.60
C ASP A 89 -14.75 -0.28 13.40
N PRO A 90 -15.14 0.40 14.47
CA PRO A 90 -16.05 1.56 14.38
C PRO A 90 -15.55 2.68 13.47
N ALA A 91 -14.22 2.87 13.39
CA ALA A 91 -13.63 3.88 12.52
C ALA A 91 -13.89 3.60 11.05
N LEU A 92 -13.90 2.33 10.66
CA LEU A 92 -14.23 1.92 9.30
C LEU A 92 -15.71 2.20 8.97
N GLY A 93 -16.61 1.97 9.92
CA GLY A 93 -18.03 2.32 9.80
C GLY A 93 -18.22 3.81 9.54
N GLU A 94 -17.56 4.69 10.30
CA GLU A 94 -17.60 6.13 10.10
C GLU A 94 -17.05 6.54 8.71
N VAL A 95 -16.00 5.88 8.24
CA VAL A 95 -15.45 6.15 6.90
C VAL A 95 -16.47 5.81 5.81
N PHE A 96 -17.16 4.66 5.90
CA PHE A 96 -18.21 4.32 4.93
C PHE A 96 -19.41 5.28 5.00
N ASP A 97 -19.79 5.75 6.17
CA ASP A 97 -20.85 6.76 6.31
C ASP A 97 -20.45 8.07 5.63
N ARG A 98 -19.19 8.49 5.74
CA ARG A 98 -18.67 9.65 5.01
C ARG A 98 -18.64 9.45 3.51
N ILE A 99 -18.24 8.27 3.04
CA ILE A 99 -18.26 7.92 1.60
C ILE A 99 -19.67 8.02 1.02
N ARG A 100 -20.66 7.49 1.72
CA ARG A 100 -22.08 7.60 1.31
C ARG A 100 -22.61 9.02 1.29
N GLY A 101 -21.98 9.95 2.01
CA GLY A 101 -22.26 11.38 1.95
C GLY A 101 -21.72 12.09 0.70
N ILE A 102 -20.89 11.44 -0.10
CA ILE A 102 -20.35 11.97 -1.34
C ILE A 102 -21.36 11.76 -2.48
N ALA A 103 -21.66 12.82 -3.22
CA ALA A 103 -22.60 12.74 -4.34
C ALA A 103 -22.21 11.67 -5.36
N GLY A 104 -23.11 10.77 -5.66
CA GLY A 104 -22.89 9.62 -6.56
C GLY A 104 -22.39 8.36 -5.85
N SER A 105 -22.16 8.41 -4.54
CA SER A 105 -21.68 7.27 -3.74
C SER A 105 -22.69 6.78 -2.69
N GLU A 106 -23.92 7.28 -2.73
CA GLU A 106 -24.96 7.03 -1.73
C GLU A 106 -25.33 5.55 -1.57
N GLY A 107 -25.18 4.78 -2.65
CA GLY A 107 -25.51 3.34 -2.69
C GLY A 107 -24.28 2.41 -2.55
N ILE A 108 -23.10 2.94 -2.23
CA ILE A 108 -21.90 2.13 -2.10
C ILE A 108 -21.98 1.24 -0.85
N GLU A 109 -21.81 -0.04 -1.08
CA GLU A 109 -21.66 -1.05 -0.03
C GLU A 109 -20.19 -1.43 0.16
N PRO A 110 -19.78 -1.88 1.35
CA PRO A 110 -18.39 -2.29 1.60
C PRO A 110 -17.85 -3.33 0.61
N ALA A 111 -18.71 -4.26 0.14
CA ALA A 111 -18.33 -5.25 -0.84
C ALA A 111 -17.90 -4.67 -2.21
N ASP A 112 -18.32 -3.44 -2.52
CA ASP A 112 -18.03 -2.76 -3.77
C ASP A 112 -16.71 -1.96 -3.74
N VAL A 113 -16.03 -1.93 -2.59
CA VAL A 113 -14.87 -1.06 -2.35
C VAL A 113 -13.65 -1.90 -1.98
N GLU A 114 -12.65 -1.92 -2.85
CA GLU A 114 -11.35 -2.52 -2.55
C GLU A 114 -10.63 -1.69 -1.49
N ILE A 115 -10.05 -2.34 -0.48
CA ILE A 115 -9.33 -1.67 0.61
C ILE A 115 -7.84 -1.95 0.47
N GLY A 116 -7.03 -0.91 0.49
CA GLY A 116 -5.60 -1.05 0.40
C GLY A 116 -4.81 0.00 1.17
N SER A 117 -3.54 -0.29 1.36
CA SER A 117 -2.61 0.63 1.98
C SER A 117 -1.97 1.56 0.96
N LEU A 118 -1.53 2.71 1.42
CA LEU A 118 -0.67 3.60 0.66
C LEU A 118 0.48 4.12 1.51
N VAL A 119 1.55 4.50 0.82
CA VAL A 119 2.67 5.27 1.37
C VAL A 119 2.60 6.69 0.81
N TYR A 120 2.65 7.66 1.70
CA TYR A 120 2.98 9.04 1.35
C TYR A 120 4.47 9.28 1.56
N ALA A 121 5.13 9.86 0.57
CA ALA A 121 6.50 10.37 0.70
C ALA A 121 6.69 11.60 -0.19
N VAL A 122 7.50 12.58 0.26
CA VAL A 122 7.70 13.82 -0.50
C VAL A 122 8.30 13.54 -1.88
N LYS A 123 9.40 12.77 -1.92
CA LYS A 123 10.10 12.42 -3.18
C LYS A 123 10.69 11.01 -3.10
N PRO A 124 9.88 9.96 -3.32
CA PRO A 124 10.31 8.58 -3.18
C PRO A 124 10.99 8.04 -4.45
N GLY A 125 11.87 7.04 -4.26
CA GLY A 125 12.34 6.17 -5.33
C GLY A 125 13.71 6.52 -5.90
N ASP A 126 14.53 7.28 -5.16
CA ASP A 126 15.93 7.49 -5.52
C ASP A 126 16.77 6.24 -5.18
N GLY A 127 17.46 5.70 -6.17
CA GLY A 127 18.30 4.52 -6.00
C GLY A 127 18.09 3.46 -7.07
N SER A 128 18.63 2.25 -6.86
CA SER A 128 18.65 1.16 -7.84
C SER A 128 17.60 0.06 -7.61
N ALA A 129 17.20 -0.19 -6.36
CA ALA A 129 16.27 -1.27 -6.00
C ALA A 129 14.78 -0.87 -6.19
N ARG A 130 14.47 -0.22 -7.30
CA ARG A 130 13.15 0.40 -7.56
C ARG A 130 12.03 -0.61 -7.68
N GLU A 131 12.32 -1.76 -8.29
CA GLU A 131 11.34 -2.83 -8.47
C GLU A 131 10.94 -3.43 -7.13
N GLN A 132 11.92 -3.82 -6.29
CA GLN A 132 11.63 -4.36 -4.97
C GLN A 132 10.94 -3.34 -4.07
N ALA A 133 11.31 -2.06 -4.17
CA ALA A 133 10.67 -0.99 -3.42
C ALA A 133 9.18 -0.86 -3.75
N ALA A 134 8.77 -1.15 -4.96
CA ALA A 134 7.35 -1.17 -5.37
C ALA A 134 6.68 -2.52 -5.07
N SER A 135 7.29 -3.63 -5.51
CA SER A 135 6.70 -4.96 -5.37
C SER A 135 6.44 -5.36 -3.92
N CYS A 136 7.35 -5.02 -3.01
CA CYS A 136 7.19 -5.33 -1.60
C CYS A 136 5.98 -4.65 -0.96
N GLN A 137 5.67 -3.41 -1.36
CA GLN A 137 4.45 -2.75 -0.93
C GLN A 137 3.21 -3.48 -1.45
N ARG A 138 3.21 -3.84 -2.75
CA ARG A 138 2.07 -4.52 -3.38
C ARG A 138 1.76 -5.87 -2.73
N VAL A 139 2.79 -6.65 -2.43
CA VAL A 139 2.66 -8.00 -1.86
C VAL A 139 1.98 -8.01 -0.50
N ILE A 140 2.08 -6.93 0.26
CA ILE A 140 1.46 -6.78 1.58
C ILE A 140 0.22 -5.87 1.56
N GLY A 141 -0.42 -5.69 0.41
CA GLY A 141 -1.69 -4.99 0.27
C GLY A 141 -1.60 -3.53 -0.12
N GLY A 142 -0.43 -3.05 -0.56
CA GLY A 142 -0.27 -1.70 -1.11
C GLY A 142 -0.99 -1.53 -2.44
N LEU A 143 -1.78 -0.46 -2.58
CA LEU A 143 -2.50 -0.12 -3.81
C LEU A 143 -2.09 1.20 -4.42
N ALA A 144 -1.41 2.07 -3.66
CA ALA A 144 -1.02 3.38 -4.15
C ALA A 144 0.23 3.94 -3.47
N ASN A 145 0.86 4.88 -4.15
CA ASN A 145 1.77 5.86 -3.57
C ASN A 145 1.24 7.26 -3.82
N ILE A 146 1.40 8.16 -2.86
CA ILE A 146 1.15 9.59 -3.02
C ILE A 146 2.46 10.33 -2.75
N CYS A 147 2.84 11.26 -3.63
CA CYS A 147 4.04 12.06 -3.46
C CYS A 147 3.87 13.48 -4.03
N ARG A 148 4.81 14.36 -3.69
CA ARG A 148 4.95 15.66 -4.34
C ARG A 148 5.63 15.51 -5.70
N GLU A 149 6.64 14.65 -5.76
CA GLU A 149 7.41 14.35 -6.96
C GLU A 149 8.00 12.94 -6.85
N TYR A 150 8.01 12.18 -7.93
CA TYR A 150 8.76 10.93 -7.99
C TYR A 150 10.23 11.21 -8.25
N ALA A 151 11.14 10.69 -7.43
CA ALA A 151 12.58 10.87 -7.58
C ALA A 151 13.08 10.33 -8.94
N THR A 152 12.46 9.26 -9.44
CA THR A 152 12.78 8.70 -10.76
C THR A 152 11.53 8.26 -11.49
N LYS A 153 11.52 8.44 -12.83
CA LYS A 153 10.47 7.90 -13.71
C LYS A 153 10.39 6.38 -13.62
N ARG A 154 11.53 5.70 -13.37
CA ARG A 154 11.60 4.24 -13.26
C ARG A 154 10.86 3.72 -12.02
N TYR A 155 11.01 4.38 -10.87
CA TYR A 155 10.25 3.99 -9.69
C TYR A 155 8.74 4.15 -9.90
N ARG A 156 8.31 5.28 -10.47
CA ARG A 156 6.90 5.50 -10.84
C ARG A 156 6.39 4.41 -11.80
N SER A 157 7.18 4.05 -12.82
CA SER A 157 6.83 2.97 -13.73
C SER A 157 6.69 1.62 -13.03
N ASN A 158 7.57 1.33 -12.06
CA ASN A 158 7.49 0.09 -11.28
C ASN A 158 6.23 0.06 -10.40
N VAL A 159 5.84 1.18 -9.80
CA VAL A 159 4.56 1.30 -9.08
C VAL A 159 3.40 0.90 -9.99
N ILE A 160 3.35 1.43 -11.21
CA ILE A 160 2.32 1.11 -12.21
C ILE A 160 2.38 -0.38 -12.62
N ASN A 161 3.57 -0.89 -12.91
CA ASN A 161 3.76 -2.27 -13.37
C ASN A 161 3.32 -3.31 -12.33
N TRP A 162 3.40 -2.96 -11.07
CA TRP A 162 2.90 -3.79 -9.96
C TRP A 162 1.42 -3.56 -9.64
N GLY A 163 0.69 -2.82 -10.48
CA GLY A 163 -0.74 -2.60 -10.32
C GLY A 163 -1.09 -1.65 -9.18
N MET A 164 -0.20 -0.73 -8.85
CA MET A 164 -0.46 0.34 -7.90
C MET A 164 -0.64 1.68 -8.60
N ILE A 165 -1.36 2.59 -7.96
CA ILE A 165 -1.64 3.93 -8.51
C ILE A 165 -0.57 4.92 -8.01
N PRO A 166 0.17 5.60 -8.91
CA PRO A 166 1.12 6.63 -8.54
C PRO A 166 0.46 8.01 -8.58
N PHE A 167 -0.08 8.45 -7.46
CA PHE A 167 -0.58 9.83 -7.34
C PHE A 167 0.55 10.83 -7.15
N GLN A 168 0.38 12.00 -7.72
CA GLN A 168 1.24 13.15 -7.50
C GLN A 168 0.38 14.35 -7.13
N MET A 169 0.77 15.06 -6.06
CA MET A 169 0.05 16.21 -5.53
C MET A 169 0.87 17.49 -5.68
N GLU A 170 0.24 18.56 -6.11
CA GLU A 170 0.89 19.87 -6.21
C GLU A 170 1.07 20.57 -4.86
N ALA A 171 0.17 20.32 -3.93
CA ALA A 171 0.21 20.85 -2.56
C ALA A 171 0.50 19.73 -1.54
N GLU A 172 0.93 20.10 -0.33
CA GLU A 172 0.99 19.14 0.77
C GLU A 172 -0.41 18.64 1.10
N PRO A 173 -0.57 17.32 1.28
CA PRO A 173 -1.85 16.79 1.69
C PRO A 173 -2.16 17.20 3.13
N ASP A 174 -3.43 17.48 3.39
CA ASP A 174 -3.94 17.60 4.72
C ASP A 174 -4.12 16.19 5.31
N PHE A 175 -3.45 15.95 6.41
CA PHE A 175 -3.49 14.65 7.10
C PHE A 175 -4.23 14.73 8.45
N GLU A 176 -4.91 15.86 8.74
CA GLU A 176 -5.72 16.06 9.94
C GLU A 176 -7.14 15.46 9.83
#